data_aef4ddb972ba606f29713ff4254d052a
#
_entry.id   aef4ddb972ba606f29713ff4254d052a
#
_cell.length_a   1.000
_cell.length_b   1.000
_cell.length_c   1.000
_cell.angle_alpha   90.00
_cell.angle_beta   90.00
_cell.angle_gamma   90.00
#
_symmetry.space_group_name_H-M   'P 1'
#
loop_
_entity.id
_entity.type
_entity.pdbx_description
1 polymer ?
#
loop_
_entity_poly.entity_id
_entity_poly.type
_entity_poly.pdbx_seq_one_letter_code
_entity_poly.pdbx_strand_id
1 'polypeptide(L)'
;MIKVFLVEDEVIIRESVKNSIDWEKEGYEFAGEASDGELALPLILEEKPDIVITDIRMPFMDGLELSRIVKEKLPDTKIIILSGHDDFGYAKEAIKIGVTEYLLKPVSAAVLLEHLQEVADKIQKQQDEKEMFLVYQQEMQENEKLIKTKFLRELFSEEISLSDALEKGKRFDIDLSARFFQILLFKYLQDNVSLQLFEEVEECEDKKDGIYVFERGIEGWAFLITSSNDFIEEKTEKLKDKLENISQKYSELDFFGGIGGVVPRIRELKKSFQDADLAFAARFVKNPNQIICKKDLHPMNQDDEFDVSSFDAVNEMQKIIEKFLENGAREEIVSFVQALFAEVSEEHFRSLMFRQYIIMNLYAIVMEFCKRFKKEGTEKQLEDILQNE
;
A
#
# COMPACT_ATOMS: atom_id res chain seq x y z
N MET A 1 -24.80 8.84 -16.39
CA MET A 1 -25.54 8.95 -17.68
C MET A 1 -24.52 9.22 -18.79
N ILE A 2 -24.76 8.70 -19.99
CA ILE A 2 -23.88 8.88 -21.14
C ILE A 2 -24.20 10.24 -21.78
N LYS A 3 -23.18 11.10 -21.89
CA LYS A 3 -23.31 12.45 -22.45
C LYS A 3 -23.26 12.42 -23.97
N VAL A 4 -24.27 13.03 -24.61
CA VAL A 4 -24.39 13.12 -26.07
C VAL A 4 -24.35 14.58 -26.52
N PHE A 5 -23.51 14.89 -27.51
CA PHE A 5 -23.40 16.20 -28.14
C PHE A 5 -23.76 16.12 -29.64
N LEU A 6 -24.60 17.05 -30.14
CA LEU A 6 -25.11 17.06 -31.51
C LEU A 6 -24.53 18.24 -32.30
N VAL A 7 -24.02 17.97 -33.53
CA VAL A 7 -23.54 18.99 -34.43
C VAL A 7 -24.24 18.82 -35.79
N GLU A 8 -25.03 19.80 -36.15
CA GLU A 8 -25.87 19.75 -37.35
C GLU A 8 -26.16 21.19 -37.83
N ASP A 9 -25.89 21.53 -39.07
CA ASP A 9 -26.08 22.88 -39.59
C ASP A 9 -27.53 23.21 -39.92
N GLU A 10 -28.32 22.20 -40.32
CA GLU A 10 -29.74 22.38 -40.61
C GLU A 10 -30.55 22.46 -39.33
N VAL A 11 -31.06 23.67 -38.99
CA VAL A 11 -31.87 23.91 -37.76
C VAL A 11 -33.02 22.93 -37.63
N ILE A 12 -33.76 22.63 -38.73
CA ILE A 12 -34.92 21.73 -38.71
C ILE A 12 -34.48 20.30 -38.29
N ILE A 13 -33.38 19.81 -38.82
CA ILE A 13 -32.85 18.48 -38.53
C ILE A 13 -32.39 18.45 -37.07
N ARG A 14 -31.59 19.44 -36.65
CA ARG A 14 -31.07 19.57 -35.30
C ARG A 14 -32.18 19.56 -34.26
N GLU A 15 -33.20 20.41 -34.42
CA GLU A 15 -34.38 20.46 -33.53
C GLU A 15 -35.21 19.16 -33.61
N SER A 16 -35.30 18.53 -34.79
CA SER A 16 -35.99 17.25 -34.91
C SER A 16 -35.30 16.15 -34.12
N VAL A 17 -34.01 16.01 -34.24
CA VAL A 17 -33.22 15.01 -33.46
C VAL A 17 -33.35 15.28 -31.98
N LYS A 18 -33.14 16.53 -31.54
CA LYS A 18 -33.19 16.94 -30.16
C LYS A 18 -34.53 16.63 -29.51
N ASN A 19 -35.64 16.94 -30.20
CA ASN A 19 -37.01 16.86 -29.61
C ASN A 19 -37.71 15.52 -29.87
N SER A 20 -37.18 14.66 -30.77
CA SER A 20 -37.77 13.35 -31.08
C SER A 20 -37.35 12.25 -30.13
N ILE A 21 -36.32 12.50 -29.31
CA ILE A 21 -35.79 11.57 -28.32
C ILE A 21 -35.96 12.15 -26.92
N ASP A 22 -36.53 11.36 -26.02
CA ASP A 22 -36.54 11.66 -24.59
C ASP A 22 -35.25 11.16 -23.96
N TRP A 23 -34.17 11.97 -24.09
CA TRP A 23 -32.83 11.60 -23.75
C TRP A 23 -32.66 11.05 -22.33
N GLU A 24 -33.28 11.73 -21.35
CA GLU A 24 -33.18 11.32 -19.94
C GLU A 24 -33.86 9.97 -19.70
N LYS A 25 -35.04 9.75 -20.30
CA LYS A 25 -35.77 8.49 -20.18
C LYS A 25 -35.01 7.30 -20.84
N GLU A 26 -34.34 7.59 -21.93
CA GLU A 26 -33.49 6.58 -22.64
C GLU A 26 -32.09 6.40 -22.02
N GLY A 27 -31.79 7.13 -20.92
CA GLY A 27 -30.52 6.96 -20.16
C GLY A 27 -29.38 7.84 -20.61
N TYR A 28 -29.64 8.84 -21.46
CA TYR A 28 -28.65 9.77 -21.98
C TYR A 28 -28.80 11.16 -21.38
N GLU A 29 -27.68 11.89 -21.35
CA GLU A 29 -27.63 13.32 -21.03
C GLU A 29 -27.36 14.09 -22.32
N PHE A 30 -28.28 14.97 -22.76
CA PHE A 30 -28.04 15.86 -23.89
C PHE A 30 -27.15 17.01 -23.45
N ALA A 31 -25.83 16.89 -23.68
CA ALA A 31 -24.81 17.81 -23.20
C ALA A 31 -24.74 19.13 -23.96
N GLY A 32 -25.24 19.16 -25.21
CA GLY A 32 -25.27 20.38 -26.00
C GLY A 32 -25.41 20.15 -27.50
N GLU A 33 -25.49 21.27 -28.23
CA GLU A 33 -25.62 21.29 -29.69
C GLU A 33 -24.83 22.44 -30.30
N ALA A 34 -24.46 22.29 -31.55
CA ALA A 34 -23.84 23.35 -32.37
C ALA A 34 -24.25 23.27 -33.83
N SER A 35 -24.11 24.37 -34.56
CA SER A 35 -24.47 24.47 -35.98
C SER A 35 -23.33 24.13 -36.94
N ASP A 36 -22.11 24.03 -36.47
CA ASP A 36 -20.92 23.74 -37.26
C ASP A 36 -19.75 23.28 -36.39
N GLY A 37 -18.69 22.77 -37.01
CA GLY A 37 -17.54 22.22 -36.26
C GLY A 37 -16.72 23.25 -35.50
N GLU A 38 -16.63 24.51 -35.96
CA GLU A 38 -15.84 25.55 -35.28
C GLU A 38 -16.52 25.95 -33.94
N LEU A 39 -17.84 26.08 -33.96
CA LEU A 39 -18.62 26.35 -32.76
C LEU A 39 -18.70 25.12 -31.83
N ALA A 40 -18.76 23.91 -32.39
CA ALA A 40 -18.85 22.68 -31.66
C ALA A 40 -17.56 22.36 -30.89
N LEU A 41 -16.40 22.56 -31.49
CA LEU A 41 -15.12 22.09 -30.95
C LEU A 41 -14.82 22.60 -29.50
N PRO A 42 -14.90 23.92 -29.21
CA PRO A 42 -14.65 24.40 -27.85
C PRO A 42 -15.66 23.84 -26.84
N LEU A 43 -16.94 23.70 -27.18
CA LEU A 43 -17.98 23.14 -26.33
C LEU A 43 -17.74 21.65 -26.07
N ILE A 44 -17.37 20.87 -27.09
CA ILE A 44 -17.03 19.45 -26.92
C ILE A 44 -15.82 19.26 -26.02
N LEU A 45 -14.80 20.13 -26.12
CA LEU A 45 -13.61 20.05 -25.25
C LEU A 45 -13.92 20.43 -23.80
N GLU A 46 -14.89 21.31 -23.57
CA GLU A 46 -15.37 21.70 -22.24
C GLU A 46 -16.25 20.62 -21.61
N GLU A 47 -17.30 20.19 -22.33
CA GLU A 47 -18.31 19.24 -21.84
C GLU A 47 -17.81 17.79 -21.80
N LYS A 48 -16.82 17.45 -22.62
CA LYS A 48 -16.21 16.10 -22.77
C LYS A 48 -17.28 15.02 -22.92
N PRO A 49 -18.14 15.09 -23.97
CA PRO A 49 -19.20 14.13 -24.17
C PRO A 49 -18.64 12.73 -24.46
N ASP A 50 -19.41 11.71 -24.07
CA ASP A 50 -19.10 10.32 -24.39
C ASP A 50 -19.35 10.01 -25.87
N ILE A 51 -20.39 10.64 -26.44
CA ILE A 51 -20.81 10.47 -27.84
C ILE A 51 -20.96 11.84 -28.50
N VAL A 52 -20.37 12.00 -29.69
CA VAL A 52 -20.61 13.14 -30.60
C VAL A 52 -21.33 12.61 -31.78
N ILE A 53 -22.50 13.20 -32.11
CA ILE A 53 -23.23 12.98 -33.34
C ILE A 53 -22.98 14.20 -34.24
N THR A 54 -22.47 14.00 -35.49
CA THR A 54 -22.16 15.12 -36.37
C THR A 54 -22.60 14.85 -37.79
N ASP A 55 -23.12 15.88 -38.49
CA ASP A 55 -23.20 15.85 -39.95
C ASP A 55 -21.79 15.95 -40.54
N ILE A 56 -21.63 15.50 -41.79
CA ILE A 56 -20.40 15.68 -42.56
C ILE A 56 -20.32 17.09 -43.15
N ARG A 57 -21.38 17.50 -43.84
CA ARG A 57 -21.34 18.75 -44.63
C ARG A 57 -21.86 19.91 -43.82
N MET A 58 -20.96 20.63 -43.21
CA MET A 58 -21.27 21.83 -42.42
C MET A 58 -20.36 22.98 -42.89
N PRO A 59 -20.81 24.26 -42.77
CA PRO A 59 -19.96 25.41 -43.07
C PRO A 59 -18.78 25.49 -42.10
N PHE A 60 -17.72 26.19 -42.52
CA PHE A 60 -16.50 26.48 -41.76
C PHE A 60 -15.64 25.24 -41.50
N MET A 61 -16.06 24.37 -40.58
CA MET A 61 -15.40 23.10 -40.26
C MET A 61 -16.37 21.94 -40.49
N ASP A 62 -16.00 21.01 -41.37
CA ASP A 62 -16.82 19.83 -41.65
C ASP A 62 -16.73 18.77 -40.53
N GLY A 63 -17.67 17.80 -40.56
CA GLY A 63 -17.76 16.78 -39.53
C GLY A 63 -16.58 15.79 -39.52
N LEU A 64 -15.88 15.60 -40.64
CA LEU A 64 -14.69 14.73 -40.67
C LEU A 64 -13.49 15.42 -40.03
N GLU A 65 -13.31 16.71 -40.31
CA GLU A 65 -12.26 17.52 -39.67
C GLU A 65 -12.49 17.64 -38.15
N LEU A 66 -13.74 17.95 -37.77
CA LEU A 66 -14.15 17.93 -36.32
C LEU A 66 -13.84 16.58 -35.70
N SER A 67 -14.25 15.48 -36.34
CA SER A 67 -14.03 14.12 -35.85
C SER A 67 -12.56 13.79 -35.63
N ARG A 68 -11.68 14.26 -36.55
CA ARG A 68 -10.23 14.06 -36.42
C ARG A 68 -9.66 14.77 -35.19
N ILE A 69 -10.04 16.03 -34.97
CA ILE A 69 -9.57 16.83 -33.86
C ILE A 69 -10.12 16.26 -32.54
N VAL A 70 -11.40 15.88 -32.48
CA VAL A 70 -12.00 15.25 -31.28
C VAL A 70 -11.30 13.95 -30.97
N LYS A 71 -11.01 13.07 -31.92
CA LYS A 71 -10.28 11.82 -31.69
C LYS A 71 -8.84 12.04 -31.21
N GLU A 72 -8.19 13.11 -31.63
CA GLU A 72 -6.85 13.46 -31.14
C GLU A 72 -6.87 13.97 -29.69
N LYS A 73 -7.85 14.81 -29.35
CA LYS A 73 -7.94 15.46 -28.01
C LYS A 73 -8.69 14.63 -26.98
N LEU A 74 -9.72 13.90 -27.40
CA LEU A 74 -10.61 13.08 -26.59
C LEU A 74 -10.73 11.67 -27.22
N PRO A 75 -9.71 10.82 -27.12
CA PRO A 75 -9.65 9.53 -27.82
C PRO A 75 -10.76 8.54 -27.39
N ASP A 76 -11.29 8.68 -26.20
CA ASP A 76 -12.35 7.81 -25.66
C ASP A 76 -13.75 8.19 -26.18
N THR A 77 -13.96 9.46 -26.63
CA THR A 77 -15.22 9.93 -27.20
C THR A 77 -15.58 9.14 -28.47
N LYS A 78 -16.79 8.59 -28.51
CA LYS A 78 -17.34 7.89 -29.67
C LYS A 78 -17.97 8.90 -30.61
N ILE A 79 -17.83 8.65 -31.93
CA ILE A 79 -18.34 9.56 -32.96
C ILE A 79 -19.30 8.80 -33.83
N ILE A 80 -20.50 9.38 -34.04
CA ILE A 80 -21.52 8.92 -34.94
C ILE A 80 -21.63 9.99 -36.06
N ILE A 81 -21.41 9.61 -37.28
CA ILE A 81 -21.59 10.51 -38.44
C ILE A 81 -22.95 10.27 -39.06
N LEU A 82 -23.69 11.37 -39.30
CA LEU A 82 -24.90 11.40 -40.11
C LEU A 82 -24.57 11.97 -41.49
N SER A 83 -24.89 11.29 -42.59
CA SER A 83 -24.55 11.75 -43.96
C SER A 83 -25.76 11.69 -44.89
N GLY A 84 -26.01 12.76 -45.62
CA GLY A 84 -27.02 12.80 -46.66
C GLY A 84 -26.57 12.25 -48.03
N HIS A 85 -25.34 11.82 -48.15
CA HIS A 85 -24.75 11.33 -49.37
C HIS A 85 -24.14 9.94 -49.23
N ASP A 86 -24.48 9.06 -50.15
CA ASP A 86 -23.88 7.75 -50.29
C ASP A 86 -22.51 7.90 -51.04
N ASP A 87 -21.60 8.69 -50.47
CA ASP A 87 -20.26 8.90 -50.98
C ASP A 87 -19.26 7.98 -50.33
N PHE A 88 -18.84 6.98 -51.02
CA PHE A 88 -17.86 6.00 -50.56
C PHE A 88 -16.55 6.66 -50.06
N GLY A 89 -16.22 7.86 -50.58
CA GLY A 89 -15.05 8.63 -50.15
C GLY A 89 -15.13 9.06 -48.69
N TYR A 90 -16.26 9.58 -48.26
CA TYR A 90 -16.49 10.02 -46.89
C TYR A 90 -16.50 8.84 -45.90
N ALA A 91 -17.16 7.73 -46.25
CA ALA A 91 -17.17 6.53 -45.43
C ALA A 91 -15.76 5.97 -45.23
N LYS A 92 -14.94 5.93 -46.28
CA LYS A 92 -13.54 5.49 -46.21
C LYS A 92 -12.68 6.40 -45.32
N GLU A 93 -12.91 7.70 -45.35
CA GLU A 93 -12.21 8.67 -44.51
C GLU A 93 -12.65 8.57 -43.05
N ALA A 94 -13.95 8.44 -42.77
CA ALA A 94 -14.50 8.22 -41.44
C ALA A 94 -13.89 6.97 -40.75
N ILE A 95 -13.74 5.86 -41.51
CA ILE A 95 -13.07 4.64 -41.02
C ILE A 95 -11.60 4.93 -40.65
N LYS A 96 -10.87 5.70 -41.42
CA LYS A 96 -9.47 6.04 -41.14
C LYS A 96 -9.31 6.91 -39.90
N ILE A 97 -10.28 7.78 -39.63
CA ILE A 97 -10.33 8.63 -38.43
C ILE A 97 -10.67 7.79 -37.18
N GLY A 98 -11.32 6.65 -37.36
CA GLY A 98 -11.81 5.80 -36.24
C GLY A 98 -13.16 6.26 -35.73
N VAL A 99 -14.04 6.73 -36.63
CA VAL A 99 -15.44 7.00 -36.32
C VAL A 99 -16.14 5.69 -35.92
N THR A 100 -17.01 5.76 -34.94
CA THR A 100 -17.63 4.57 -34.35
C THR A 100 -18.77 4.03 -35.21
N GLU A 101 -19.63 4.93 -35.72
CA GLU A 101 -20.78 4.59 -36.59
C GLU A 101 -20.93 5.62 -37.71
N TYR A 102 -21.46 5.17 -38.85
CA TYR A 102 -21.73 6.00 -40.03
C TYR A 102 -23.13 5.70 -40.54
N LEU A 103 -24.04 6.68 -40.44
CA LEU A 103 -25.46 6.52 -40.76
C LEU A 103 -25.87 7.39 -41.96
N LEU A 104 -26.71 6.83 -42.83
CA LEU A 104 -27.23 7.56 -43.99
C LEU A 104 -28.56 8.23 -43.64
N LYS A 105 -28.69 9.54 -43.90
CA LYS A 105 -29.94 10.30 -43.80
C LYS A 105 -30.92 9.86 -44.89
N PRO A 106 -32.24 9.77 -44.64
CA PRO A 106 -32.92 10.17 -43.40
C PRO A 106 -32.84 9.12 -42.28
N VAL A 107 -32.42 9.52 -41.10
CA VAL A 107 -32.36 8.66 -39.92
C VAL A 107 -33.57 8.93 -39.03
N SER A 108 -34.36 7.91 -38.73
CA SER A 108 -35.44 8.05 -37.76
C SER A 108 -34.89 8.02 -36.32
N ALA A 109 -35.66 8.62 -35.36
CA ALA A 109 -35.31 8.59 -33.95
C ALA A 109 -35.07 7.15 -33.44
N ALA A 110 -35.89 6.19 -33.89
CA ALA A 110 -35.76 4.80 -33.49
C ALA A 110 -34.42 4.17 -33.95
N VAL A 111 -34.03 4.43 -35.21
CA VAL A 111 -32.75 3.94 -35.74
C VAL A 111 -31.57 4.62 -35.07
N LEU A 112 -31.65 5.92 -34.78
CA LEU A 112 -30.60 6.63 -34.07
C LEU A 112 -30.43 6.08 -32.64
N LEU A 113 -31.53 5.79 -31.91
CA LEU A 113 -31.51 5.20 -30.60
C LEU A 113 -30.91 3.79 -30.60
N GLU A 114 -31.20 2.97 -31.62
CA GLU A 114 -30.60 1.64 -31.76
C GLU A 114 -29.06 1.72 -31.85
N HIS A 115 -28.55 2.63 -32.69
CA HIS A 115 -27.10 2.82 -32.83
C HIS A 115 -26.48 3.49 -31.58
N LEU A 116 -27.20 4.42 -30.94
CA LEU A 116 -26.75 4.98 -29.67
C LEU A 116 -26.61 3.89 -28.60
N GLN A 117 -27.55 2.95 -28.53
CA GLN A 117 -27.49 1.82 -27.58
C GLN A 117 -26.29 0.94 -27.87
N GLU A 118 -26.03 0.59 -29.14
CA GLU A 118 -24.86 -0.19 -29.53
C GLU A 118 -23.52 0.51 -29.12
N VAL A 119 -23.47 1.84 -29.28
CA VAL A 119 -22.31 2.65 -28.89
C VAL A 119 -22.18 2.72 -27.36
N ALA A 120 -23.30 2.86 -26.67
CA ALA A 120 -23.36 2.85 -25.21
C ALA A 120 -22.86 1.54 -24.62
N ASP A 121 -23.28 0.41 -25.18
CA ASP A 121 -22.81 -0.92 -24.79
C ASP A 121 -21.29 -1.09 -25.01
N LYS A 122 -20.76 -0.54 -26.12
CA LYS A 122 -19.30 -0.51 -26.37
C LYS A 122 -18.54 0.33 -25.34
N ILE A 123 -19.10 1.49 -24.93
CA ILE A 123 -18.53 2.35 -23.89
C ILE A 123 -18.51 1.62 -22.56
N GLN A 124 -19.66 1.05 -22.14
CA GLN A 124 -19.78 0.34 -20.88
C GLN A 124 -18.79 -0.84 -20.81
N LYS A 125 -18.73 -1.65 -21.88
CA LYS A 125 -17.78 -2.76 -21.92
C LYS A 125 -16.32 -2.31 -21.78
N GLN A 126 -15.94 -1.20 -22.42
CA GLN A 126 -14.59 -0.65 -22.28
C GLN A 126 -14.29 -0.13 -20.87
N GLN A 127 -15.30 0.45 -20.19
CA GLN A 127 -15.18 0.88 -18.80
C GLN A 127 -15.01 -0.32 -17.85
N ASP A 128 -15.84 -1.35 -18.03
CA ASP A 128 -15.78 -2.59 -17.25
C ASP A 128 -14.42 -3.30 -17.41
N GLU A 129 -13.89 -3.36 -18.64
CA GLU A 129 -12.57 -3.94 -18.93
C GLU A 129 -11.44 -3.14 -18.26
N LYS A 130 -11.52 -1.79 -18.28
CA LYS A 130 -10.54 -0.92 -17.61
C LYS A 130 -10.60 -1.11 -16.08
N GLU A 131 -11.80 -1.15 -15.50
CA GLU A 131 -11.99 -1.34 -14.07
C GLU A 131 -11.48 -2.72 -13.63
N MET A 132 -11.85 -3.79 -14.35
CA MET A 132 -11.36 -5.13 -14.10
C MET A 132 -9.82 -5.22 -14.18
N PHE A 133 -9.21 -4.53 -15.15
CA PHE A 133 -7.76 -4.48 -15.27
C PHE A 133 -7.09 -3.79 -14.08
N LEU A 134 -7.67 -2.68 -13.58
CA LEU A 134 -7.17 -2.00 -12.39
C LEU A 134 -7.27 -2.87 -11.13
N VAL A 135 -8.42 -3.53 -10.94
CA VAL A 135 -8.61 -4.49 -9.82
C VAL A 135 -7.59 -5.61 -9.92
N TYR A 136 -7.42 -6.20 -11.10
CA TYR A 136 -6.42 -7.26 -11.31
C TYR A 136 -4.99 -6.79 -11.02
N GLN A 137 -4.62 -5.57 -11.42
CA GLN A 137 -3.31 -5.01 -11.08
C GLN A 137 -3.11 -4.84 -9.58
N GLN A 138 -4.13 -4.37 -8.85
CA GLN A 138 -4.08 -4.22 -7.40
C GLN A 138 -3.93 -5.58 -6.71
N GLU A 139 -4.74 -6.57 -7.08
CA GLU A 139 -4.62 -7.94 -6.54
C GLU A 139 -3.24 -8.56 -6.79
N MET A 140 -2.67 -8.33 -7.99
CA MET A 140 -1.34 -8.80 -8.32
C MET A 140 -0.26 -8.15 -7.45
N GLN A 141 -0.35 -6.83 -7.21
CA GLN A 141 0.59 -6.12 -6.35
C GLN A 141 0.50 -6.56 -4.88
N GLU A 142 -0.73 -6.72 -4.36
CA GLU A 142 -0.95 -7.22 -3.00
C GLU A 142 -0.41 -8.64 -2.83
N ASN A 143 -0.68 -9.51 -3.80
CA ASN A 143 -0.17 -10.89 -3.78
C ASN A 143 1.36 -10.92 -3.85
N GLU A 144 1.99 -10.06 -4.65
CA GLU A 144 3.45 -9.95 -4.72
C GLU A 144 4.05 -9.48 -3.39
N LYS A 145 3.45 -8.48 -2.72
CA LYS A 145 3.85 -8.04 -1.37
C LYS A 145 3.76 -9.18 -0.35
N LEU A 146 2.65 -9.94 -0.36
CA LEU A 146 2.47 -11.09 0.52
C LEU A 146 3.53 -12.17 0.29
N ILE A 147 3.83 -12.50 -0.96
CA ILE A 147 4.85 -13.50 -1.30
C ILE A 147 6.25 -13.02 -0.90
N LYS A 148 6.55 -11.72 -1.10
CA LYS A 148 7.82 -11.10 -0.68
C LYS A 148 7.97 -11.17 0.85
N THR A 149 6.92 -10.83 1.60
CA THR A 149 6.92 -10.90 3.08
C THR A 149 7.07 -12.34 3.59
N LYS A 150 6.37 -13.29 2.96
CA LYS A 150 6.51 -14.72 3.28
C LYS A 150 7.94 -15.22 3.03
N PHE A 151 8.54 -14.82 1.91
CA PHE A 151 9.91 -15.17 1.56
C PHE A 151 10.90 -14.64 2.61
N LEU A 152 10.74 -13.40 3.08
CA LEU A 152 11.58 -12.87 4.15
C LEU A 152 11.46 -13.69 5.44
N ARG A 153 10.25 -14.07 5.81
CA ARG A 153 10.01 -14.91 7.00
C ARG A 153 10.71 -16.26 6.87
N GLU A 154 10.62 -16.89 5.69
CA GLU A 154 11.32 -18.15 5.38
C GLU A 154 12.85 -17.99 5.47
N LEU A 155 13.39 -16.83 5.06
CA LEU A 155 14.84 -16.52 5.19
C LEU A 155 15.30 -16.44 6.65
N PHE A 156 14.43 -15.91 7.55
CA PHE A 156 14.78 -15.75 8.96
C PHE A 156 14.53 -17.00 9.80
N SER A 157 13.61 -17.88 9.40
CA SER A 157 13.33 -19.14 10.10
C SER A 157 14.29 -20.28 9.75
N GLU A 158 15.16 -20.10 8.74
CA GLU A 158 16.03 -21.16 8.16
C GLU A 158 15.23 -22.34 7.53
N GLU A 159 13.95 -22.11 7.20
CA GLU A 159 13.11 -23.15 6.59
C GLU A 159 13.34 -23.27 5.07
N ILE A 160 14.11 -22.35 4.49
CA ILE A 160 14.36 -22.31 3.05
C ILE A 160 15.78 -22.86 2.72
N SER A 161 15.88 -23.64 1.65
CA SER A 161 17.19 -24.07 1.14
C SER A 161 17.95 -22.88 0.53
N LEU A 162 19.31 -22.94 0.53
CA LEU A 162 20.12 -21.88 -0.08
C LEU A 162 19.82 -21.70 -1.57
N SER A 163 19.56 -22.80 -2.30
CA SER A 163 19.20 -22.75 -3.73
C SER A 163 17.89 -21.99 -3.95
N ASP A 164 16.85 -22.32 -3.16
CA ASP A 164 15.53 -21.69 -3.27
C ASP A 164 15.59 -20.22 -2.82
N ALA A 165 16.40 -19.92 -1.79
CA ALA A 165 16.62 -18.55 -1.36
C ALA A 165 17.21 -17.69 -2.47
N LEU A 166 18.25 -18.20 -3.17
CA LEU A 166 18.88 -17.49 -4.28
C LEU A 166 17.95 -17.35 -5.50
N GLU A 167 17.13 -18.35 -5.79
CA GLU A 167 16.15 -18.30 -6.88
C GLU A 167 15.05 -17.30 -6.58
N LYS A 168 14.43 -17.35 -5.39
CA LYS A 168 13.41 -16.40 -4.96
C LYS A 168 13.99 -14.99 -4.83
N GLY A 169 15.23 -14.84 -4.33
CA GLY A 169 15.92 -13.56 -4.27
C GLY A 169 16.02 -12.90 -5.64
N LYS A 170 16.43 -13.64 -6.67
CA LYS A 170 16.45 -13.14 -8.06
C LYS A 170 15.09 -12.72 -8.56
N ARG A 171 14.03 -13.46 -8.22
CA ARG A 171 12.65 -13.11 -8.60
C ARG A 171 12.21 -11.77 -8.04
N PHE A 172 12.61 -11.44 -6.81
CA PHE A 172 12.28 -10.18 -6.15
C PHE A 172 13.36 -9.09 -6.32
N ASP A 173 14.36 -9.35 -7.16
CA ASP A 173 15.48 -8.44 -7.39
C ASP A 173 16.26 -8.12 -6.09
N ILE A 174 16.44 -9.14 -5.23
CA ILE A 174 17.19 -9.06 -3.98
C ILE A 174 18.56 -9.72 -4.18
N ASP A 175 19.63 -8.96 -4.00
CA ASP A 175 20.99 -9.50 -4.09
C ASP A 175 21.37 -10.28 -2.82
N LEU A 176 21.14 -11.59 -2.88
CA LEU A 176 21.58 -12.53 -1.84
C LEU A 176 22.97 -13.12 -2.11
N SER A 177 23.68 -12.66 -3.15
CA SER A 177 25.06 -13.06 -3.42
C SER A 177 26.09 -12.16 -2.71
N ALA A 178 25.64 -11.15 -2.00
CA ALA A 178 26.47 -10.24 -1.22
C ALA A 178 27.29 -10.98 -0.14
N ARG A 179 28.35 -10.34 0.33
CA ARG A 179 29.27 -10.91 1.34
C ARG A 179 28.80 -10.65 2.77
N PHE A 180 28.07 -9.56 3.01
CA PHE A 180 27.61 -9.15 4.33
C PHE A 180 26.13 -8.84 4.30
N PHE A 181 25.45 -9.14 5.40
CA PHE A 181 24.02 -8.95 5.58
C PHE A 181 23.76 -8.37 6.97
N GLN A 182 22.73 -7.53 7.06
CA GLN A 182 22.27 -6.95 8.32
C GLN A 182 20.77 -6.70 8.26
N ILE A 183 20.09 -6.81 9.40
CA ILE A 183 18.65 -6.53 9.54
C ILE A 183 18.45 -5.30 10.42
N LEU A 184 17.54 -4.44 9.99
CA LEU A 184 17.01 -3.35 10.80
C LEU A 184 15.49 -3.49 10.86
N LEU A 185 14.91 -3.49 12.06
CA LEU A 185 13.48 -3.46 12.31
C LEU A 185 13.08 -2.03 12.71
N PHE A 186 11.94 -1.55 12.20
CA PHE A 186 11.47 -0.19 12.45
C PHE A 186 9.95 -0.13 12.52
N LYS A 187 9.42 0.68 13.44
CA LYS A 187 7.97 0.89 13.59
C LYS A 187 7.68 2.27 14.17
N TYR A 188 6.58 2.90 13.72
CA TYR A 188 5.92 3.97 14.46
C TYR A 188 5.03 3.36 15.55
N LEU A 189 5.03 3.95 16.74
CA LEU A 189 4.38 3.36 17.93
C LEU A 189 2.87 3.65 17.98
N GLN A 190 2.38 4.59 17.17
CA GLN A 190 0.98 4.92 17.01
C GLN A 190 0.36 4.18 15.82
N ASP A 191 -0.94 3.85 15.91
CA ASP A 191 -1.65 3.12 14.85
C ASP A 191 -2.08 4.01 13.66
N ASN A 192 -2.10 5.33 13.84
CA ASN A 192 -2.57 6.30 12.83
C ASN A 192 -1.42 6.79 11.93
N VAL A 193 -0.75 5.87 11.26
CA VAL A 193 0.27 6.21 10.26
C VAL A 193 -0.42 6.64 8.96
N SER A 194 -0.12 7.84 8.45
CA SER A 194 -0.67 8.31 7.18
C SER A 194 -0.11 7.50 6.00
N LEU A 195 -0.91 7.38 4.93
CA LEU A 195 -0.46 6.71 3.71
C LEU A 195 0.81 7.34 3.14
N GLN A 196 0.92 8.67 3.19
CA GLN A 196 2.09 9.40 2.71
C GLN A 196 3.36 9.04 3.50
N LEU A 197 3.26 8.91 4.83
CA LEU A 197 4.39 8.50 5.67
C LEU A 197 4.80 7.05 5.38
N PHE A 198 3.80 6.20 5.14
CA PHE A 198 4.03 4.82 4.75
C PHE A 198 4.83 4.73 3.44
N GLU A 199 4.45 5.50 2.43
CA GLU A 199 5.15 5.61 1.15
C GLU A 199 6.58 6.17 1.32
N GLU A 200 6.79 7.21 2.15
CA GLU A 200 8.12 7.77 2.41
C GLU A 200 9.07 6.73 3.06
N VAL A 201 8.55 5.84 3.91
CA VAL A 201 9.34 4.75 4.49
C VAL A 201 9.65 3.67 3.45
N GLU A 202 8.70 3.31 2.59
CA GLU A 202 8.92 2.37 1.48
C GLU A 202 9.93 2.92 0.46
N GLU A 203 9.97 4.23 0.22
CA GLU A 203 10.98 4.92 -0.62
C GLU A 203 12.41 4.88 -0.04
N CYS A 204 12.57 4.36 1.18
CA CYS A 204 13.90 4.03 1.69
C CYS A 204 14.52 2.80 1.01
N GLU A 205 13.75 2.01 0.24
CA GLU A 205 14.30 0.93 -0.59
C GLU A 205 15.27 1.51 -1.61
N ASP A 206 16.50 0.99 -1.62
CA ASP A 206 17.50 1.28 -2.63
C ASP A 206 18.20 -0.02 -3.05
N LYS A 207 17.61 -0.66 -4.04
CA LYS A 207 18.13 -1.94 -4.56
C LYS A 207 19.54 -1.83 -5.12
N LYS A 208 19.93 -0.64 -5.62
CA LYS A 208 21.29 -0.42 -6.16
C LYS A 208 22.32 -0.36 -5.03
N ASP A 209 21.92 0.20 -3.90
CA ASP A 209 22.78 0.24 -2.70
C ASP A 209 22.55 -0.98 -1.79
N GLY A 210 21.69 -1.93 -2.19
CA GLY A 210 21.45 -3.20 -1.48
C GLY A 210 20.58 -3.01 -0.23
N ILE A 211 19.63 -2.09 -0.24
CA ILE A 211 18.66 -1.88 0.83
C ILE A 211 17.29 -2.32 0.32
N TYR A 212 16.69 -3.30 0.99
CA TYR A 212 15.39 -3.88 0.65
C TYR A 212 14.43 -3.71 1.80
N VAL A 213 13.20 -3.22 1.49
CA VAL A 213 12.15 -2.95 2.47
C VAL A 213 11.09 -4.03 2.41
N PHE A 214 10.62 -4.45 3.58
CA PHE A 214 9.56 -5.44 3.74
C PHE A 214 8.56 -4.94 4.78
N GLU A 215 7.32 -4.89 4.38
CA GLU A 215 6.22 -4.59 5.28
C GLU A 215 5.90 -5.81 6.16
N ARG A 216 5.74 -5.57 7.48
CA ARG A 216 5.36 -6.59 8.47
C ARG A 216 3.96 -6.34 9.06
N GLY A 217 3.14 -5.56 8.38
CA GLY A 217 1.82 -5.16 8.85
C GLY A 217 1.89 -4.36 10.15
N ILE A 218 1.16 -4.79 11.18
CA ILE A 218 1.14 -4.13 12.49
C ILE A 218 2.51 -4.11 13.20
N GLU A 219 3.45 -4.93 12.78
CA GLU A 219 4.81 -4.98 13.33
C GLU A 219 5.78 -3.97 12.68
N GLY A 220 5.30 -3.14 11.73
CA GLY A 220 6.09 -2.12 11.04
C GLY A 220 6.88 -2.65 9.85
N TRP A 221 8.15 -2.29 9.73
CA TRP A 221 9.00 -2.63 8.59
C TRP A 221 10.25 -3.38 9.02
N ALA A 222 10.72 -4.24 8.12
CA ALA A 222 12.05 -4.85 8.20
C ALA A 222 12.87 -4.42 6.98
N PHE A 223 14.09 -3.99 7.22
CA PHE A 223 15.08 -3.66 6.19
C PHE A 223 16.13 -4.74 6.16
N LEU A 224 16.33 -5.35 4.98
CA LEU A 224 17.49 -6.21 4.71
C LEU A 224 18.53 -5.35 4.01
N ILE A 225 19.70 -5.22 4.65
CA ILE A 225 20.82 -4.47 4.13
C ILE A 225 21.88 -5.49 3.66
N THR A 226 22.34 -5.35 2.42
CA THR A 226 23.35 -6.22 1.82
C THR A 226 24.54 -5.42 1.35
N SER A 227 25.73 -6.00 1.46
CA SER A 227 26.97 -5.37 0.94
C SER A 227 27.98 -6.41 0.48
N SER A 228 28.62 -6.16 -0.63
CA SER A 228 29.74 -6.98 -1.13
C SER A 228 31.10 -6.56 -0.56
N ASN A 229 31.17 -5.43 0.14
CA ASN A 229 32.35 -4.86 0.78
C ASN A 229 32.08 -4.51 2.26
N ASP A 230 33.09 -4.06 2.98
CA ASP A 230 33.05 -3.80 4.42
C ASP A 230 32.25 -2.52 4.81
N PHE A 231 31.58 -1.84 3.86
CA PHE A 231 30.82 -0.60 4.09
C PHE A 231 29.36 -0.81 4.53
N ILE A 232 29.00 -2.01 5.02
CA ILE A 232 27.61 -2.29 5.43
C ILE A 232 27.16 -1.42 6.60
N GLU A 233 28.04 -1.13 7.55
CA GLU A 233 27.74 -0.26 8.69
C GLU A 233 27.46 1.19 8.24
N GLU A 234 28.22 1.71 7.25
CA GLU A 234 27.97 3.04 6.68
C GLU A 234 26.60 3.12 5.98
N LYS A 235 26.20 2.06 5.27
CA LYS A 235 24.88 1.98 4.66
C LYS A 235 23.76 1.97 5.70
N THR A 236 23.97 1.25 6.80
CA THR A 236 23.04 1.18 7.91
C THR A 236 22.87 2.53 8.60
N GLU A 237 23.97 3.26 8.84
CA GLU A 237 23.88 4.61 9.41
C GLU A 237 23.17 5.59 8.45
N LYS A 238 23.43 5.54 7.15
CA LYS A 238 22.70 6.36 6.17
C LYS A 238 21.20 6.05 6.17
N LEU A 239 20.82 4.77 6.26
CA LEU A 239 19.42 4.38 6.36
C LEU A 239 18.79 4.89 7.66
N LYS A 240 19.49 4.75 8.78
CA LYS A 240 19.07 5.27 10.08
C LYS A 240 18.83 6.77 10.03
N ASP A 241 19.80 7.55 9.53
CA ASP A 241 19.66 9.00 9.35
C ASP A 241 18.45 9.35 8.47
N LYS A 242 18.21 8.59 7.39
CA LYS A 242 17.06 8.79 6.51
C LYS A 242 15.75 8.56 7.24
N LEU A 243 15.62 7.48 8.01
CA LEU A 243 14.42 7.16 8.81
C LEU A 243 14.18 8.20 9.91
N GLU A 244 15.23 8.63 10.60
CA GLU A 244 15.15 9.69 11.62
C GLU A 244 14.74 11.05 11.00
N ASN A 245 15.26 11.39 9.82
CA ASN A 245 14.87 12.60 9.10
C ASN A 245 13.40 12.57 8.63
N ILE A 246 12.91 11.43 8.17
CA ILE A 246 11.48 11.25 7.85
C ILE A 246 10.65 11.44 9.11
N SER A 247 11.04 10.81 10.22
CA SER A 247 10.32 10.90 11.49
C SER A 247 10.28 12.31 12.07
N GLN A 248 11.32 13.13 11.85
CA GLN A 248 11.34 14.55 12.27
C GLN A 248 10.27 15.39 11.57
N LYS A 249 9.87 15.06 10.34
CA LYS A 249 8.77 15.74 9.65
C LYS A 249 7.41 15.47 10.29
N TYR A 250 7.29 14.34 10.99
CA TYR A 250 6.07 13.84 11.65
C TYR A 250 6.29 13.78 13.17
N SER A 251 6.70 14.89 13.77
CA SER A 251 7.13 15.01 15.18
C SER A 251 6.08 14.60 16.23
N GLU A 252 4.82 14.40 15.82
CA GLU A 252 3.73 13.90 16.68
C GLU A 252 3.75 12.36 16.82
N LEU A 253 4.56 11.67 16.01
CA LEU A 253 4.62 10.22 15.99
C LEU A 253 5.94 9.74 16.59
N ASP A 254 5.83 8.93 17.63
CA ASP A 254 6.95 8.22 18.20
C ASP A 254 7.34 7.02 17.35
N PHE A 255 8.63 6.74 17.25
CA PHE A 255 9.16 5.58 16.53
C PHE A 255 10.15 4.80 17.39
N PHE A 256 10.43 3.58 16.97
CA PHE A 256 11.49 2.76 17.52
C PHE A 256 12.08 1.83 16.47
N GLY A 257 13.40 1.60 16.56
CA GLY A 257 14.09 0.66 15.68
C GLY A 257 15.10 -0.21 16.42
N GLY A 258 15.31 -1.42 15.87
CA GLY A 258 16.28 -2.37 16.36
C GLY A 258 17.22 -2.81 15.24
N ILE A 259 18.56 -2.73 15.45
CA ILE A 259 19.57 -3.13 14.48
C ILE A 259 20.23 -4.44 14.93
N GLY A 260 20.27 -5.42 14.02
CA GLY A 260 20.96 -6.69 14.22
C GLY A 260 22.45 -6.62 13.96
N GLY A 261 23.16 -7.65 14.38
CA GLY A 261 24.58 -7.80 14.07
C GLY A 261 24.84 -8.03 12.57
N VAL A 262 25.97 -7.55 12.06
CA VAL A 262 26.45 -7.86 10.70
C VAL A 262 26.83 -9.34 10.63
N VAL A 263 26.34 -10.06 9.61
CA VAL A 263 26.62 -11.47 9.40
C VAL A 263 27.17 -11.71 7.99
N PRO A 264 28.15 -12.63 7.83
CA PRO A 264 28.81 -12.85 6.55
C PRO A 264 28.11 -13.86 5.63
N ARG A 265 27.00 -14.46 6.06
CA ARG A 265 26.34 -15.53 5.31
C ARG A 265 24.82 -15.45 5.42
N ILE A 266 24.12 -15.78 4.34
CA ILE A 266 22.65 -15.87 4.31
C ILE A 266 22.11 -16.75 5.45
N ARG A 267 22.73 -17.90 5.72
CA ARG A 267 22.32 -18.81 6.81
C ARG A 267 22.41 -18.20 8.20
N GLU A 268 23.17 -17.13 8.36
CA GLU A 268 23.33 -16.42 9.63
C GLU A 268 22.36 -15.23 9.75
N LEU A 269 21.51 -14.97 8.72
CA LEU A 269 20.50 -13.91 8.74
C LEU A 269 19.56 -14.04 9.93
N LYS A 270 19.21 -15.26 10.33
CA LYS A 270 18.42 -15.52 11.54
C LYS A 270 19.05 -14.89 12.79
N LYS A 271 20.38 -14.98 12.92
CA LYS A 271 21.09 -14.37 14.05
C LYS A 271 20.98 -12.85 14.03
N SER A 272 21.19 -12.24 12.83
CA SER A 272 21.00 -10.79 12.67
C SER A 272 19.57 -10.37 13.00
N PHE A 273 18.58 -11.14 12.55
CA PHE A 273 17.16 -10.89 12.86
C PHE A 273 16.88 -11.01 14.36
N GLN A 274 17.37 -12.05 15.04
CA GLN A 274 17.21 -12.22 16.47
C GLN A 274 17.85 -11.09 17.29
N ASP A 275 19.04 -10.63 16.91
CA ASP A 275 19.69 -9.50 17.55
C ASP A 275 18.92 -8.19 17.29
N ALA A 276 18.34 -7.99 16.10
CA ALA A 276 17.47 -6.86 15.79
C ALA A 276 16.16 -6.91 16.57
N ASP A 277 15.54 -8.09 16.66
CA ASP A 277 14.27 -8.31 17.35
C ASP A 277 14.42 -8.08 18.86
N LEU A 278 15.52 -8.54 19.45
CA LEU A 278 15.85 -8.25 20.86
C LEU A 278 16.04 -6.74 21.10
N ALA A 279 16.78 -6.05 20.23
CA ALA A 279 16.95 -4.60 20.34
C ALA A 279 15.62 -3.88 20.15
N PHE A 280 14.78 -4.33 19.20
CA PHE A 280 13.47 -3.76 18.92
C PHE A 280 12.45 -3.97 20.03
N ALA A 281 12.53 -5.12 20.75
CA ALA A 281 11.69 -5.39 21.90
C ALA A 281 11.91 -4.39 23.05
N ALA A 282 13.06 -3.73 23.11
CA ALA A 282 13.33 -2.67 24.08
C ALA A 282 12.42 -1.42 23.92
N ARG A 283 11.62 -1.31 22.86
CA ARG A 283 10.61 -0.24 22.69
C ARG A 283 9.56 -0.20 23.82
N PHE A 284 9.37 -1.33 24.50
CA PHE A 284 8.46 -1.40 25.66
C PHE A 284 9.08 -0.85 26.94
N VAL A 285 10.42 -0.85 27.02
CA VAL A 285 11.19 -0.56 28.23
C VAL A 285 11.90 0.80 28.12
N LYS A 286 12.43 1.14 26.94
CA LYS A 286 13.20 2.37 26.68
C LYS A 286 12.33 3.50 26.13
N ASN A 287 12.85 4.72 26.20
CA ASN A 287 12.22 5.89 25.61
C ASN A 287 12.08 5.74 24.08
N PRO A 288 11.00 6.29 23.49
CA PRO A 288 10.82 6.28 22.04
C PRO A 288 11.85 7.16 21.31
N ASN A 289 11.73 7.23 19.99
CA ASN A 289 12.50 8.07 19.06
C ASN A 289 14.00 7.72 19.02
N GLN A 290 14.29 6.41 18.99
CA GLN A 290 15.64 5.91 18.84
C GLN A 290 15.70 4.62 18.02
N ILE A 291 16.85 4.40 17.39
CA ILE A 291 17.21 3.16 16.70
C ILE A 291 18.47 2.62 17.38
N ILE A 292 18.36 1.47 18.01
CA ILE A 292 19.40 0.92 18.88
C ILE A 292 19.87 -0.45 18.38
N CYS A 293 21.07 -0.85 18.80
CA CYS A 293 21.57 -2.20 18.59
C CYS A 293 21.61 -2.99 19.93
N LYS A 294 21.79 -4.31 19.84
CA LYS A 294 21.87 -5.19 21.01
C LYS A 294 22.93 -4.74 22.03
N LYS A 295 24.01 -4.10 21.60
CA LYS A 295 25.08 -3.60 22.50
C LYS A 295 24.61 -2.44 23.38
N ASP A 296 23.55 -1.74 22.97
CA ASP A 296 22.97 -0.60 23.70
C ASP A 296 21.99 -1.06 24.80
N LEU A 297 21.76 -2.39 24.93
CA LEU A 297 20.98 -3.03 25.97
C LEU A 297 21.82 -3.33 27.23
N HIS A 298 22.80 -2.49 27.54
CA HIS A 298 23.56 -2.68 28.77
C HIS A 298 22.76 -2.23 29.99
N PRO A 299 22.91 -2.92 31.15
CA PRO A 299 22.32 -2.44 32.41
C PRO A 299 22.80 -0.99 32.65
N MET A 300 21.86 -0.12 33.03
CA MET A 300 22.18 1.24 33.47
C MET A 300 23.36 1.22 34.42
N ASN A 301 24.23 2.22 34.33
CA ASN A 301 25.47 2.35 35.09
C ASN A 301 25.26 1.94 36.57
N GLN A 302 26.30 1.38 37.19
CA GLN A 302 26.35 0.88 38.55
C GLN A 302 25.82 1.85 39.66
N ASP A 303 25.49 3.08 39.29
CA ASP A 303 24.95 4.10 40.22
C ASP A 303 23.41 4.23 40.18
N ASP A 304 22.72 3.67 39.15
CA ASP A 304 21.26 3.53 39.07
C ASP A 304 20.87 2.03 39.22
N GLU A 305 21.16 1.44 40.36
CA GLU A 305 20.62 0.12 40.72
C GLU A 305 19.08 0.23 40.69
N PHE A 306 18.47 -0.51 39.78
CA PHE A 306 17.03 -0.74 39.77
C PHE A 306 16.70 -1.44 41.09
N ASP A 307 16.36 -0.67 42.12
CA ASP A 307 16.00 -1.21 43.44
C ASP A 307 14.61 -1.84 43.33
N VAL A 308 14.60 -3.12 42.92
CA VAL A 308 13.38 -3.93 42.80
C VAL A 308 12.61 -4.06 44.13
N SER A 309 13.20 -3.65 45.22
CA SER A 309 12.53 -3.61 46.53
C SER A 309 11.66 -2.36 46.72
N SER A 310 11.79 -1.36 45.80
CA SER A 310 10.96 -0.15 45.85
C SER A 310 9.57 -0.41 45.22
N PHE A 311 8.54 0.14 45.86
CA PHE A 311 7.16 0.07 45.37
C PHE A 311 7.01 0.70 43.95
N ASP A 312 7.86 1.64 43.63
CA ASP A 312 7.88 2.31 42.34
C ASP A 312 8.37 1.40 41.21
N ALA A 313 9.37 0.56 41.44
CA ALA A 313 9.88 -0.40 40.46
C ALA A 313 8.84 -1.45 40.06
N VAL A 314 8.00 -1.90 41.02
CA VAL A 314 6.90 -2.83 40.74
C VAL A 314 5.84 -2.19 39.85
N ASN A 315 5.49 -0.93 40.13
CA ASN A 315 4.51 -0.19 39.32
C ASN A 315 5.02 0.10 37.91
N GLU A 316 6.31 0.37 37.73
CA GLU A 316 6.92 0.53 36.42
C GLU A 316 6.93 -0.77 35.61
N MET A 317 7.33 -1.87 36.23
CA MET A 317 7.28 -3.20 35.62
C MET A 317 5.85 -3.57 35.23
N GLN A 318 4.86 -3.26 36.02
CA GLN A 318 3.45 -3.49 35.70
C GLN A 318 3.04 -2.73 34.44
N LYS A 319 3.37 -1.43 34.33
CA LYS A 319 3.07 -0.62 33.18
C LYS A 319 3.73 -1.15 31.89
N ILE A 320 4.98 -1.58 31.99
CA ILE A 320 5.74 -2.15 30.86
C ILE A 320 5.06 -3.43 30.36
N ILE A 321 4.66 -4.31 31.28
CA ILE A 321 3.99 -5.57 30.95
C ILE A 321 2.60 -5.30 30.37
N GLU A 322 1.81 -4.39 30.96
CA GLU A 322 0.50 -4.01 30.42
C GLU A 322 0.63 -3.44 29.01
N LYS A 323 1.60 -2.56 28.77
CA LYS A 323 1.88 -2.01 27.44
C LYS A 323 2.24 -3.10 26.43
N PHE A 324 3.00 -4.12 26.86
CA PHE A 324 3.29 -5.27 26.00
C PHE A 324 2.04 -6.11 25.72
N LEU A 325 1.20 -6.38 26.73
CA LEU A 325 -0.04 -7.16 26.56
C LEU A 325 -1.06 -6.46 25.65
N GLU A 326 -1.04 -5.14 25.61
CA GLU A 326 -1.91 -4.35 24.74
C GLU A 326 -1.41 -4.29 23.26
N ASN A 327 -0.10 -4.18 23.07
CA ASN A 327 0.49 -3.80 21.79
C ASN A 327 1.54 -4.79 21.24
N GLY A 328 1.88 -5.83 21.99
CA GLY A 328 2.89 -6.82 21.61
C GLY A 328 2.30 -7.99 20.83
N ALA A 329 3.11 -8.59 19.95
CA ALA A 329 2.76 -9.81 19.23
C ALA A 329 3.22 -11.04 20.02
N ARG A 330 2.55 -12.19 19.79
CA ARG A 330 2.90 -13.46 20.45
C ARG A 330 4.34 -13.89 20.16
N GLU A 331 4.80 -13.64 18.96
CA GLU A 331 6.14 -13.97 18.48
C GLU A 331 7.24 -13.18 19.21
N GLU A 332 6.89 -12.01 19.76
CA GLU A 332 7.81 -11.11 20.45
C GLU A 332 7.93 -11.40 21.95
N ILE A 333 7.17 -12.35 22.52
CA ILE A 333 7.19 -12.66 23.95
C ILE A 333 8.60 -12.96 24.46
N VAL A 334 9.36 -13.79 23.73
CA VAL A 334 10.70 -14.21 24.15
C VAL A 334 11.65 -13.02 24.15
N SER A 335 11.65 -12.24 23.08
CA SER A 335 12.52 -11.06 22.95
C SER A 335 12.15 -9.96 23.94
N PHE A 336 10.85 -9.77 24.20
CA PHE A 336 10.36 -8.86 25.23
C PHE A 336 10.85 -9.26 26.62
N VAL A 337 10.69 -10.53 26.99
CA VAL A 337 11.16 -11.05 28.31
C VAL A 337 12.67 -10.88 28.43
N GLN A 338 13.43 -11.18 27.38
CA GLN A 338 14.87 -10.98 27.38
C GLN A 338 15.26 -9.50 27.51
N ALA A 339 14.57 -8.59 26.82
CA ALA A 339 14.82 -7.15 26.92
C ALA A 339 14.46 -6.61 28.31
N LEU A 340 13.33 -7.03 28.88
CA LEU A 340 12.89 -6.65 30.21
C LEU A 340 13.92 -7.06 31.27
N PHE A 341 14.50 -8.24 31.12
CA PHE A 341 15.48 -8.76 32.06
C PHE A 341 16.92 -8.34 31.77
N ALA A 342 17.24 -7.82 30.61
CA ALA A 342 18.55 -7.28 30.30
C ALA A 342 18.95 -6.11 31.19
N GLU A 343 17.97 -5.41 31.77
CA GLU A 343 18.18 -4.29 32.71
C GLU A 343 18.32 -4.73 34.18
N VAL A 344 18.05 -6.02 34.48
CA VAL A 344 18.17 -6.57 35.85
C VAL A 344 19.54 -7.24 35.99
N SER A 345 20.26 -6.93 37.06
CA SER A 345 21.59 -7.50 37.29
C SER A 345 21.55 -9.03 37.49
N GLU A 346 22.59 -9.76 37.02
CA GLU A 346 22.69 -11.20 37.13
C GLU A 346 22.65 -11.69 38.63
N GLU A 347 23.08 -10.87 39.57
CA GLU A 347 23.07 -11.21 41.00
C GLU A 347 21.64 -11.38 41.55
N HIS A 348 20.71 -10.53 41.12
CA HIS A 348 19.30 -10.62 41.54
C HIS A 348 18.63 -11.90 41.01
N PHE A 349 19.00 -12.33 39.77
CA PHE A 349 18.49 -13.58 39.22
C PHE A 349 18.94 -14.86 39.89
N ARG A 350 20.04 -14.82 40.62
CA ARG A 350 20.50 -15.98 41.41
C ARG A 350 19.65 -16.24 42.67
N SER A 351 18.91 -15.23 43.11
CA SER A 351 18.00 -15.37 44.28
C SER A 351 16.72 -16.13 43.92
N LEU A 352 16.47 -17.24 44.58
CA LEU A 352 15.21 -18.00 44.44
C LEU A 352 13.99 -17.14 44.80
N MET A 353 14.10 -16.36 45.89
CA MET A 353 13.02 -15.48 46.34
C MET A 353 12.69 -14.41 45.29
N PHE A 354 13.69 -13.83 44.65
CA PHE A 354 13.50 -12.84 43.61
C PHE A 354 12.76 -13.43 42.37
N ARG A 355 13.17 -14.61 41.92
CA ARG A 355 12.50 -15.30 40.79
C ARG A 355 11.03 -15.61 41.13
N GLN A 356 10.73 -16.13 42.32
CA GLN A 356 9.36 -16.39 42.76
C GLN A 356 8.53 -15.10 42.83
N TYR A 357 9.11 -14.02 43.34
CA TYR A 357 8.46 -12.72 43.41
C TYR A 357 8.08 -12.19 42.03
N ILE A 358 9.00 -12.26 41.07
CA ILE A 358 8.75 -11.84 39.66
C ILE A 358 7.62 -12.70 39.05
N ILE A 359 7.66 -14.02 39.20
CA ILE A 359 6.64 -14.93 38.64
C ILE A 359 5.25 -14.60 39.22
N MET A 360 5.17 -14.38 40.53
CA MET A 360 3.89 -14.04 41.18
C MET A 360 3.34 -12.69 40.71
N ASN A 361 4.21 -11.67 40.53
CA ASN A 361 3.77 -10.37 40.02
C ASN A 361 3.32 -10.46 38.55
N LEU A 362 4.08 -11.14 37.70
CA LEU A 362 3.69 -11.42 36.32
C LEU A 362 2.31 -12.08 36.24
N TYR A 363 2.11 -13.13 37.05
CA TYR A 363 0.82 -13.81 37.12
C TYR A 363 -0.31 -12.87 37.52
N ALA A 364 -0.12 -12.06 38.56
CA ALA A 364 -1.13 -11.13 39.06
C ALA A 364 -1.50 -10.09 37.97
N ILE A 365 -0.51 -9.54 37.28
CA ILE A 365 -0.70 -8.55 36.20
C ILE A 365 -1.47 -9.17 35.03
N VAL A 366 -1.07 -10.36 34.58
CA VAL A 366 -1.74 -11.05 33.45
C VAL A 366 -3.18 -11.40 33.84
N MET A 367 -3.42 -11.87 35.07
CA MET A 367 -4.77 -12.18 35.56
C MET A 367 -5.66 -10.93 35.62
N GLU A 368 -5.14 -9.80 36.08
CA GLU A 368 -5.87 -8.55 36.14
C GLU A 368 -6.19 -8.06 34.76
N PHE A 369 -5.24 -8.14 33.82
CA PHE A 369 -5.43 -7.83 32.42
C PHE A 369 -6.53 -8.69 31.77
N CYS A 370 -6.48 -10.02 31.96
CA CYS A 370 -7.50 -10.94 31.46
C CYS A 370 -8.91 -10.62 32.00
N LYS A 371 -9.02 -10.22 33.29
CA LYS A 371 -10.29 -9.81 33.89
C LYS A 371 -10.87 -8.55 33.24
N ARG A 372 -10.04 -7.55 32.90
CA ARG A 372 -10.50 -6.34 32.20
C ARG A 372 -11.11 -6.67 30.84
N PHE A 373 -10.57 -7.63 30.11
CA PHE A 373 -11.02 -7.98 28.77
C PHE A 373 -12.11 -9.05 28.72
N LYS A 374 -12.66 -9.52 29.85
CA LYS A 374 -13.77 -10.49 29.97
C LYS A 374 -13.64 -11.71 29.04
N LYS A 375 -12.46 -12.23 28.80
CA LYS A 375 -12.27 -13.50 28.09
C LYS A 375 -12.53 -14.64 29.07
N GLU A 376 -13.78 -15.15 29.08
CA GLU A 376 -14.15 -16.37 29.78
C GLU A 376 -13.30 -17.55 29.26
N GLY A 377 -12.65 -18.26 30.13
CA GLY A 377 -11.87 -19.47 29.83
C GLY A 377 -10.36 -19.36 30.03
N THR A 378 -9.79 -18.16 30.13
CA THR A 378 -8.33 -17.96 30.29
C THR A 378 -7.86 -18.29 31.72
N GLU A 379 -8.72 -18.12 32.73
CA GLU A 379 -8.39 -18.43 34.13
C GLU A 379 -8.05 -19.91 34.31
N LYS A 380 -8.82 -20.80 33.69
CA LYS A 380 -8.63 -22.25 33.81
C LYS A 380 -7.35 -22.74 33.12
N GLN A 381 -6.98 -22.13 31.99
CA GLN A 381 -5.75 -22.45 31.28
C GLN A 381 -4.50 -21.97 32.03
N LEU A 382 -4.57 -20.83 32.69
CA LEU A 382 -3.47 -20.32 33.55
C LEU A 382 -3.28 -21.12 34.83
N GLU A 383 -4.37 -21.57 35.43
CA GLU A 383 -4.32 -22.48 36.63
C GLU A 383 -3.70 -23.84 36.26
N ASP A 384 -4.04 -24.40 35.09
CA ASP A 384 -3.49 -25.65 34.58
C ASP A 384 -1.97 -25.56 34.30
N ILE A 385 -1.47 -24.40 33.81
CA ILE A 385 -0.05 -24.17 33.59
C ILE A 385 0.73 -24.13 34.91
N LEU A 386 0.19 -23.47 35.94
CA LEU A 386 0.85 -23.34 37.22
C LEU A 386 0.83 -24.64 38.07
N GLN A 387 -0.07 -25.58 37.78
CA GLN A 387 -0.11 -26.88 38.50
C GLN A 387 0.83 -27.91 37.84
N ASN A 388 1.40 -27.63 36.68
CA ASN A 388 2.27 -28.54 35.93
C ASN A 388 3.77 -28.18 36.00
N GLU A 389 4.18 -27.15 36.76
CA GLU A 389 5.56 -26.84 37.18
C GLU A 389 5.79 -27.14 38.65
#